data_83e95d3ee0aa53ced8d96ecb970da58d
#
_entry.id   83e95d3ee0aa53ced8d96ecb970da58d
#
_cell.length_a   1.000
_cell.length_b   1.000
_cell.length_c   1.000
_cell.angle_alpha   90.00
_cell.angle_beta   90.00
_cell.angle_gamma   90.00
#
_symmetry.space_group_name_H-M   'P 1'
#
loop_
_entity.id
_entity.type
_entity.pdbx_description
1 polymer ?
#
loop_
_entity_poly.entity_id
_entity_poly.type
_entity_poly.pdbx_seq_one_letter_code
_entity_poly.pdbx_strand_id
1 'polypeptide(L)'
;MNYTDIFLADLDRETPVSRRVLERVPDGHFEWKPHEKSMQLGYLAMMVATMPEWLGMVVGMDELDIAPKDGPKFDPPPLKTSADLVQALDAAAKKGKAALQGTNDAHLAKPWKLLSGGRVIQETPRHVQIRDGVLSHWVHHRGQLTVYLKLLGAKIPSIYGPSGDEKAG
;
A
#
# COMPACT_ATOMS: atom_id res chain seq x y z
N MET A 1 -18.35 12.43 -12.36
CA MET A 1 -17.25 11.60 -11.84
C MET A 1 -17.49 11.45 -10.35
N ASN A 2 -17.64 10.24 -9.87
CA ASN A 2 -17.88 9.93 -8.47
C ASN A 2 -16.57 9.47 -7.78
N TYR A 3 -16.58 9.27 -6.46
CA TYR A 3 -15.38 8.84 -5.73
C TYR A 3 -14.87 7.49 -6.20
N THR A 4 -15.78 6.56 -6.48
CA THR A 4 -15.40 5.20 -6.92
C THR A 4 -14.66 5.24 -8.25
N ASP A 5 -15.09 6.06 -9.22
CA ASP A 5 -14.39 6.20 -10.50
C ASP A 5 -12.97 6.76 -10.32
N ILE A 6 -12.81 7.78 -9.45
CA ILE A 6 -11.51 8.38 -9.16
C ILE A 6 -10.56 7.34 -8.54
N PHE A 7 -11.02 6.63 -7.51
CA PHE A 7 -10.18 5.65 -6.80
C PHE A 7 -9.85 4.42 -7.64
N LEU A 8 -10.77 3.99 -8.52
CA LEU A 8 -10.51 2.93 -9.49
C LEU A 8 -9.44 3.36 -10.51
N ALA A 9 -9.55 4.59 -11.02
CA ALA A 9 -8.55 5.14 -11.94
C ALA A 9 -7.17 5.28 -11.28
N ASP A 10 -7.13 5.73 -10.01
CA ASP A 10 -5.89 5.81 -9.23
C ASP A 10 -5.28 4.42 -9.00
N LEU A 11 -6.08 3.43 -8.58
CA LEU A 11 -5.61 2.07 -8.37
C LEU A 11 -5.06 1.45 -9.67
N ASP A 12 -5.76 1.62 -10.78
CA ASP A 12 -5.36 1.10 -12.09
C ASP A 12 -4.06 1.77 -12.61
N ARG A 13 -3.85 3.05 -12.28
CA ARG A 13 -2.61 3.78 -12.62
C ARG A 13 -1.44 3.38 -11.74
N GLU A 14 -1.65 3.28 -10.43
CA GLU A 14 -0.57 3.09 -9.46
C GLU A 14 -0.09 1.62 -9.35
N THR A 15 -0.95 0.66 -9.68
CA THR A 15 -0.60 -0.77 -9.62
C THR A 15 0.58 -1.13 -10.54
N PRO A 16 0.58 -0.83 -11.85
CA PRO A 16 1.70 -1.16 -12.73
C PRO A 16 2.98 -0.43 -12.35
N VAL A 17 2.87 0.78 -11.80
CA VAL A 17 4.03 1.55 -11.33
C VAL A 17 4.65 0.88 -10.09
N SER A 18 3.82 0.48 -9.12
CA SER A 18 4.27 -0.24 -7.92
C SER A 18 4.89 -1.59 -8.27
N ARG A 19 4.32 -2.30 -9.25
CA ARG A 19 4.89 -3.56 -9.77
C ARG A 19 6.33 -3.37 -10.23
N ARG A 20 6.61 -2.38 -11.10
CA ARG A 20 7.96 -2.12 -11.61
C ARG A 20 8.96 -1.83 -10.50
N VAL A 21 8.54 -1.17 -9.41
CA VAL A 21 9.39 -0.94 -8.24
C VAL A 21 9.64 -2.23 -7.47
N LEU A 22 8.61 -3.06 -7.24
CA LEU A 22 8.74 -4.34 -6.52
C LEU A 22 9.60 -5.35 -7.27
N GLU A 23 9.56 -5.37 -8.60
CA GLU A 23 10.43 -6.19 -9.45
C GLU A 23 11.92 -5.86 -9.31
N ARG A 24 12.26 -4.69 -8.73
CA ARG A 24 13.65 -4.27 -8.48
C ARG A 24 14.15 -4.58 -7.06
N VAL A 25 13.28 -5.12 -6.20
CA VAL A 25 13.68 -5.50 -4.84
C VAL A 25 14.67 -6.66 -4.92
N PRO A 26 15.91 -6.51 -4.42
CA PRO A 26 16.92 -7.56 -4.52
C PRO A 26 16.61 -8.69 -3.52
N ASP A 27 16.51 -9.90 -4.01
CA ASP A 27 16.38 -11.08 -3.17
C ASP A 27 17.59 -11.21 -2.22
N GLY A 28 17.36 -11.76 -1.04
CA GLY A 28 18.42 -11.92 -0.03
C GLY A 28 18.74 -10.68 0.81
N HIS A 29 18.09 -9.53 0.55
CA HIS A 29 18.32 -8.30 1.30
C HIS A 29 17.14 -7.87 2.17
N PHE A 30 16.17 -8.72 2.40
CA PHE A 30 14.90 -8.39 3.08
C PHE A 30 15.09 -7.91 4.53
N GLU A 31 16.14 -8.37 5.22
CA GLU A 31 16.49 -7.94 6.58
C GLU A 31 17.24 -6.58 6.62
N TRP A 32 17.72 -6.10 5.47
CA TRP A 32 18.49 -4.87 5.41
C TRP A 32 17.65 -3.63 5.72
N LYS A 33 18.27 -2.64 6.34
CA LYS A 33 17.67 -1.32 6.62
C LYS A 33 18.74 -0.23 6.58
N PRO A 34 18.40 0.99 6.11
CA PRO A 34 19.37 2.08 5.99
C PRO A 34 19.78 2.69 7.33
N HIS A 35 18.97 2.49 8.37
CA HIS A 35 19.21 3.02 9.71
C HIS A 35 18.54 2.08 10.74
N GLU A 36 19.06 2.06 11.97
CA GLU A 36 18.54 1.17 13.03
C GLU A 36 17.04 1.36 13.34
N LYS A 37 16.54 2.60 13.22
CA LYS A 37 15.14 2.97 13.44
C LYS A 37 14.26 2.86 12.18
N SER A 38 14.84 2.53 11.03
CA SER A 38 14.10 2.36 9.78
C SER A 38 13.45 0.99 9.69
N MET A 39 12.40 0.88 8.90
CA MET A 39 11.82 -0.41 8.53
C MET A 39 12.86 -1.25 7.78
N GLN A 40 12.78 -2.57 7.92
CA GLN A 40 13.52 -3.49 7.04
C GLN A 40 12.98 -3.40 5.62
N LEU A 41 13.84 -3.62 4.62
CA LEU A 41 13.47 -3.60 3.20
C LEU A 41 12.26 -4.51 2.92
N GLY A 42 12.29 -5.73 3.42
CA GLY A 42 11.22 -6.71 3.22
C GLY A 42 9.87 -6.24 3.78
N TYR A 43 9.88 -5.61 4.97
CA TYR A 43 8.65 -5.06 5.56
C TYR A 43 8.11 -3.89 4.73
N LEU A 44 8.96 -2.95 4.32
CA LEU A 44 8.56 -1.82 3.48
C LEU A 44 8.04 -2.29 2.11
N ALA A 45 8.72 -3.26 1.49
CA ALA A 45 8.28 -3.83 0.21
C ALA A 45 6.95 -4.59 0.34
N MET A 46 6.77 -5.35 1.42
CA MET A 46 5.50 -6.01 1.74
C MET A 46 4.36 -5.00 1.91
N MET A 47 4.59 -3.88 2.61
CA MET A 47 3.60 -2.80 2.71
C MET A 47 3.20 -2.31 1.32
N VAL A 48 4.16 -2.02 0.44
CA VAL A 48 3.87 -1.59 -0.94
C VAL A 48 3.08 -2.66 -1.72
N ALA A 49 3.35 -3.93 -1.49
CA ALA A 49 2.67 -5.04 -2.17
C ALA A 49 1.23 -5.26 -1.67
N THR A 50 0.94 -5.01 -0.40
CA THR A 50 -0.34 -5.43 0.22
C THR A 50 -1.31 -4.29 0.49
N MET A 51 -0.85 -3.04 0.55
CA MET A 51 -1.73 -1.90 0.88
C MET A 51 -2.97 -1.73 -0.01
N PRO A 52 -2.98 -2.07 -1.31
CA PRO A 52 -4.22 -2.02 -2.10
C PRO A 52 -5.38 -2.84 -1.52
N GLU A 53 -5.10 -3.92 -0.78
CA GLU A 53 -6.13 -4.71 -0.11
C GLU A 53 -6.85 -3.94 1.02
N TRP A 54 -6.20 -2.92 1.62
CA TRP A 54 -6.80 -2.10 2.66
C TRP A 54 -8.04 -1.31 2.19
N LEU A 55 -8.18 -1.09 0.89
CA LEU A 55 -9.41 -0.56 0.30
C LEU A 55 -10.63 -1.42 0.72
N GLY A 56 -10.46 -2.73 0.71
CA GLY A 56 -11.51 -3.66 1.16
C GLY A 56 -11.84 -3.53 2.65
N MET A 57 -10.85 -3.26 3.49
CA MET A 57 -11.08 -3.04 4.94
C MET A 57 -11.87 -1.74 5.17
N VAL A 58 -11.48 -0.65 4.50
CA VAL A 58 -12.18 0.64 4.65
C VAL A 58 -13.60 0.60 4.08
N VAL A 59 -13.83 -0.15 3.02
CA VAL A 59 -15.18 -0.32 2.44
C VAL A 59 -16.04 -1.27 3.27
N GLY A 60 -15.49 -2.40 3.72
CA GLY A 60 -16.26 -3.50 4.30
C GLY A 60 -16.43 -3.45 5.82
N MET A 61 -15.63 -2.63 6.53
CA MET A 61 -15.67 -2.52 8.00
C MET A 61 -16.02 -1.09 8.41
N ASP A 62 -16.62 -0.90 9.58
CA ASP A 62 -16.90 0.44 10.11
C ASP A 62 -15.71 1.02 10.90
N GLU A 63 -14.85 0.15 11.38
CA GLU A 63 -13.65 0.51 12.15
C GLU A 63 -12.55 -0.55 12.02
N LEU A 64 -11.31 -0.17 12.28
CA LEU A 64 -10.15 -1.05 12.37
C LEU A 64 -9.32 -0.69 13.61
N ASP A 65 -9.07 -1.67 14.48
CA ASP A 65 -8.11 -1.53 15.58
C ASP A 65 -6.74 -2.10 15.14
N ILE A 66 -5.73 -1.23 15.05
CA ILE A 66 -4.36 -1.61 14.63
C ILE A 66 -3.52 -2.22 15.76
N ALA A 67 -3.99 -2.18 17.00
CA ALA A 67 -3.30 -2.74 18.16
C ALA A 67 -4.30 -3.33 19.18
N PRO A 68 -5.16 -4.27 18.78
CA PRO A 68 -6.17 -4.85 19.65
C PRO A 68 -5.50 -5.57 20.83
N LYS A 69 -6.04 -5.42 22.05
CA LYS A 69 -5.47 -6.04 23.26
C LYS A 69 -5.51 -7.57 23.21
N ASP A 70 -6.63 -8.12 22.71
CA ASP A 70 -6.93 -9.55 22.69
C ASP A 70 -7.21 -10.08 21.26
N GLY A 71 -6.78 -9.35 20.23
CA GLY A 71 -7.01 -9.71 18.82
C GLY A 71 -5.78 -10.33 18.15
N PRO A 72 -5.97 -10.94 16.96
CA PRO A 72 -4.87 -11.43 16.17
C PRO A 72 -3.93 -10.26 15.81
N LYS A 73 -2.65 -10.44 16.07
CA LYS A 73 -1.63 -9.51 15.58
C LYS A 73 -1.55 -9.63 14.07
N PHE A 74 -1.35 -8.49 13.42
CA PHE A 74 -1.06 -8.49 12.00
C PHE A 74 0.25 -9.26 11.75
N ASP A 75 0.12 -10.45 11.19
CA ASP A 75 1.23 -11.34 10.85
C ASP A 75 1.15 -11.64 9.34
N PRO A 76 1.76 -10.78 8.52
CA PRO A 76 1.72 -10.95 7.08
C PRO A 76 2.50 -12.20 6.67
N PRO A 77 2.09 -12.87 5.58
CA PRO A 77 2.83 -14.02 5.06
C PRO A 77 4.27 -13.61 4.74
N PRO A 78 5.25 -14.48 4.99
CA PRO A 78 6.65 -14.20 4.69
C PRO A 78 6.85 -14.09 3.18
N LEU A 79 6.92 -12.87 2.66
CA LEU A 79 7.31 -12.58 1.29
C LEU A 79 8.84 -12.49 1.26
N LYS A 80 9.51 -13.37 0.50
CA LYS A 80 10.97 -13.53 0.53
C LYS A 80 11.66 -13.20 -0.79
N THR A 81 10.88 -13.04 -1.85
CA THR A 81 11.38 -12.75 -3.20
C THR A 81 10.61 -11.61 -3.85
N SER A 82 11.21 -10.98 -4.84
CA SER A 82 10.52 -9.99 -5.67
C SER A 82 9.30 -10.58 -6.38
N ALA A 83 9.34 -11.85 -6.76
CA ALA A 83 8.21 -12.56 -7.35
C ALA A 83 7.03 -12.71 -6.38
N ASP A 84 7.30 -13.04 -5.10
CA ASP A 84 6.26 -13.10 -4.06
C ASP A 84 5.59 -11.73 -3.86
N LEU A 85 6.39 -10.66 -3.85
CA LEU A 85 5.89 -9.28 -3.71
C LEU A 85 4.98 -8.89 -4.87
N VAL A 86 5.36 -9.23 -6.11
CA VAL A 86 4.55 -8.94 -7.30
C VAL A 86 3.25 -9.73 -7.27
N GLN A 87 3.29 -11.01 -6.91
CA GLN A 87 2.09 -11.84 -6.78
C GLN A 87 1.14 -11.30 -5.69
N ALA A 88 1.70 -10.87 -4.55
CA ALA A 88 0.92 -10.25 -3.47
C ALA A 88 0.25 -8.94 -3.92
N LEU A 89 0.96 -8.10 -4.70
CA LEU A 89 0.41 -6.87 -5.27
C LEU A 89 -0.78 -7.17 -6.19
N ASP A 90 -0.67 -8.16 -7.06
CA ASP A 90 -1.75 -8.54 -7.98
C ASP A 90 -2.99 -8.98 -7.23
N ALA A 91 -2.81 -9.81 -6.22
CA ALA A 91 -3.90 -10.28 -5.37
C ALA A 91 -4.54 -9.12 -4.59
N ALA A 92 -3.73 -8.24 -4.01
CA ALA A 92 -4.19 -7.07 -3.25
C ALA A 92 -4.94 -6.06 -4.13
N ALA A 93 -4.41 -5.75 -5.31
CA ALA A 93 -5.06 -4.85 -6.27
C ALA A 93 -6.41 -5.40 -6.76
N LYS A 94 -6.47 -6.72 -7.03
CA LYS A 94 -7.72 -7.39 -7.41
C LYS A 94 -8.79 -7.27 -6.32
N LYS A 95 -8.43 -7.50 -5.06
CA LYS A 95 -9.34 -7.37 -3.91
C LYS A 95 -9.78 -5.92 -3.73
N GLY A 96 -8.86 -4.96 -3.78
CA GLY A 96 -9.14 -3.53 -3.68
C GLY A 96 -10.08 -3.05 -4.79
N LYS A 97 -9.84 -3.48 -6.04
CA LYS A 97 -10.71 -3.18 -7.18
C LYS A 97 -12.12 -3.72 -6.99
N ALA A 98 -12.25 -4.97 -6.55
CA ALA A 98 -13.55 -5.58 -6.29
C ALA A 98 -14.33 -4.83 -5.19
N ALA A 99 -13.65 -4.41 -4.12
CA ALA A 99 -14.26 -3.62 -3.04
C ALA A 99 -14.79 -2.27 -3.55
N LEU A 100 -14.00 -1.53 -4.34
CA LEU A 100 -14.42 -0.26 -4.93
C LEU A 100 -15.58 -0.42 -5.92
N GLN A 101 -15.60 -1.49 -6.70
CA GLN A 101 -16.71 -1.80 -7.61
C GLN A 101 -18.02 -2.18 -6.89
N GLY A 102 -17.92 -2.72 -5.68
CA GLY A 102 -19.03 -3.12 -4.84
C GLY A 102 -19.61 -2.03 -3.95
N THR A 103 -19.13 -0.78 -4.04
CA THR A 103 -19.54 0.33 -3.19
C THR A 103 -20.05 1.53 -4.00
N ASN A 104 -20.46 2.61 -3.30
CA ASN A 104 -20.94 3.85 -3.92
C ASN A 104 -20.60 5.08 -3.06
N ASP A 105 -20.76 6.26 -3.63
CA ASP A 105 -20.45 7.54 -2.97
C ASP A 105 -21.20 7.77 -1.66
N ALA A 106 -22.48 7.34 -1.59
CA ALA A 106 -23.25 7.47 -0.36
C ALA A 106 -22.67 6.63 0.79
N HIS A 107 -22.17 5.43 0.50
CA HIS A 107 -21.43 4.62 1.48
C HIS A 107 -20.08 5.24 1.81
N LEU A 108 -19.34 5.70 0.81
CA LEU A 108 -18.01 6.31 1.00
C LEU A 108 -18.05 7.66 1.76
N ALA A 109 -19.21 8.31 1.83
CA ALA A 109 -19.42 9.50 2.66
C ALA A 109 -19.60 9.19 4.15
N LYS A 110 -19.92 7.93 4.52
CA LYS A 110 -20.12 7.54 5.92
C LYS A 110 -18.80 7.58 6.71
N PRO A 111 -18.86 7.85 8.04
CA PRO A 111 -17.68 7.85 8.89
C PRO A 111 -17.05 6.46 8.97
N TRP A 112 -15.73 6.45 9.16
CA TRP A 112 -14.90 5.30 9.43
C TRP A 112 -13.91 5.61 10.55
N LYS A 113 -13.61 4.63 11.40
CA LYS A 113 -12.77 4.84 12.58
C LYS A 113 -11.50 4.00 12.51
N LEU A 114 -10.38 4.63 12.89
CA LEU A 114 -9.14 3.94 13.21
C LEU A 114 -8.97 3.93 14.72
N LEU A 115 -8.72 2.74 15.26
CA LEU A 115 -8.51 2.54 16.70
C LEU A 115 -7.09 2.03 16.96
N SER A 116 -6.63 2.27 18.19
CA SER A 116 -5.42 1.66 18.74
C SER A 116 -5.70 1.24 20.19
N GLY A 117 -5.71 -0.05 20.45
CA GLY A 117 -6.02 -0.63 21.77
C GLY A 117 -7.43 -0.30 22.25
N GLY A 118 -8.42 -0.29 21.39
CA GLY A 118 -9.81 0.06 21.66
C GLY A 118 -10.10 1.56 21.74
N ARG A 119 -9.09 2.42 21.57
CA ARG A 119 -9.25 3.88 21.58
C ARG A 119 -9.32 4.41 20.15
N VAL A 120 -10.35 5.18 19.83
CA VAL A 120 -10.44 5.90 18.54
C VAL A 120 -9.32 6.94 18.47
N ILE A 121 -8.45 6.82 17.46
CA ILE A 121 -7.34 7.73 17.18
C ILE A 121 -7.62 8.62 15.96
N GLN A 122 -8.55 8.18 15.09
CA GLN A 122 -8.99 8.96 13.93
C GLN A 122 -10.43 8.56 13.58
N GLU A 123 -11.24 9.54 13.19
CA GLU A 123 -12.56 9.34 12.60
C GLU A 123 -12.72 10.30 11.42
N THR A 124 -12.95 9.74 10.21
CA THR A 124 -13.09 10.49 8.97
C THR A 124 -14.09 9.80 8.06
N PRO A 125 -14.66 10.50 7.04
CA PRO A 125 -15.39 9.81 5.98
C PRO A 125 -14.51 8.76 5.28
N ARG A 126 -15.11 7.64 4.85
CA ARG A 126 -14.38 6.56 4.15
C ARG A 126 -13.60 7.06 2.94
N HIS A 127 -14.16 7.96 2.14
CA HIS A 127 -13.44 8.50 0.98
C HIS A 127 -12.16 9.26 1.36
N VAL A 128 -12.15 9.94 2.50
CA VAL A 128 -10.94 10.60 3.04
C VAL A 128 -9.93 9.55 3.49
N GLN A 129 -10.39 8.52 4.22
CA GLN A 129 -9.53 7.43 4.66
C GLN A 129 -8.92 6.65 3.48
N ILE A 130 -9.70 6.37 2.43
CA ILE A 130 -9.21 5.72 1.21
C ILE A 130 -8.12 6.56 0.57
N ARG A 131 -8.36 7.87 0.40
CA ARG A 131 -7.40 8.76 -0.24
C ARG A 131 -6.12 8.90 0.59
N ASP A 132 -6.24 9.24 1.87
CA ASP A 132 -5.09 9.62 2.71
C ASP A 132 -4.44 8.37 3.36
N GLY A 133 -5.26 7.50 3.98
CA GLY A 133 -4.78 6.33 4.72
C GLY A 133 -4.42 5.13 3.85
N VAL A 134 -4.90 5.07 2.60
CA VAL A 134 -4.56 3.97 1.69
C VAL A 134 -3.76 4.47 0.50
N LEU A 135 -4.33 5.24 -0.42
CA LEU A 135 -3.68 5.56 -1.70
C LEU A 135 -2.46 6.46 -1.55
N SER A 136 -2.57 7.58 -0.83
CA SER A 136 -1.43 8.49 -0.58
C SER A 136 -0.36 7.81 0.26
N HIS A 137 -0.75 7.03 1.25
CA HIS A 137 0.15 6.27 2.12
C HIS A 137 0.90 5.19 1.32
N TRP A 138 0.21 4.49 0.41
CA TRP A 138 0.82 3.53 -0.51
C TRP A 138 1.88 4.17 -1.40
N VAL A 139 1.55 5.30 -2.04
CA VAL A 139 2.50 6.08 -2.86
C VAL A 139 3.69 6.57 -2.04
N HIS A 140 3.45 7.00 -0.78
CA HIS A 140 4.51 7.40 0.15
C HIS A 140 5.50 6.26 0.42
N HIS A 141 5.02 5.07 0.78
CA HIS A 141 5.89 3.92 1.02
C HIS A 141 6.63 3.46 -0.25
N ARG A 142 5.98 3.52 -1.40
CA ARG A 142 6.66 3.26 -2.68
C ARG A 142 7.79 4.26 -2.92
N GLY A 143 7.58 5.54 -2.64
CA GLY A 143 8.63 6.56 -2.73
C GLY A 143 9.80 6.27 -1.78
N GLN A 144 9.53 5.88 -0.54
CA GLN A 144 10.58 5.44 0.39
C GLN A 144 11.33 4.21 -0.14
N LEU A 145 10.61 3.22 -0.69
CA LEU A 145 11.21 2.00 -1.23
C LEU A 145 12.20 2.31 -2.36
N THR A 146 11.92 3.27 -3.23
CA THR A 146 12.87 3.66 -4.29
C THR A 146 14.19 4.18 -3.75
N VAL A 147 14.17 4.90 -2.62
CA VAL A 147 15.40 5.35 -1.94
C VAL A 147 16.19 4.15 -1.41
N TYR A 148 15.53 3.18 -0.78
CA TYR A 148 16.16 1.95 -0.28
C TYR A 148 16.82 1.17 -1.42
N LEU A 149 16.10 0.99 -2.52
CA LEU A 149 16.60 0.30 -3.71
C LEU A 149 17.85 1.01 -4.28
N LYS A 150 17.83 2.35 -4.34
CA LYS A 150 18.99 3.12 -4.81
C LYS A 150 20.22 2.95 -3.93
N LEU A 151 20.04 2.92 -2.62
CA LEU A 151 21.12 2.67 -1.65
C LEU A 151 21.72 1.27 -1.80
N LEU A 152 20.93 0.29 -2.27
CA LEU A 152 21.38 -1.07 -2.58
C LEU A 152 21.91 -1.23 -4.01
N GLY A 153 22.02 -0.15 -4.79
CA GLY A 153 22.55 -0.18 -6.15
C GLY A 153 21.58 -0.68 -7.21
N ALA A 154 20.29 -0.88 -6.86
CA ALA A 154 19.28 -1.26 -7.84
C ALA A 154 18.94 -0.10 -8.79
N LYS A 155 18.60 -0.43 -10.04
CA LYS A 155 18.10 0.54 -11.01
C LYS A 155 16.67 0.92 -10.68
N ILE A 156 16.37 2.22 -10.62
CA ILE A 156 15.05 2.74 -10.28
C ILE A 156 14.24 2.99 -11.55
N PRO A 157 13.02 2.44 -11.67
CA PRO A 157 12.16 2.73 -12.81
C PRO A 157 11.70 4.19 -12.81
N SER A 158 11.39 4.71 -14.00
CA SER A 158 10.62 5.95 -14.16
C SER A 158 9.23 5.78 -13.53
N ILE A 159 8.79 6.74 -12.71
CA ILE A 159 7.48 6.69 -12.01
C ILE A 159 6.55 7.76 -12.57
N TYR A 160 6.64 8.99 -12.10
CA TYR A 160 5.87 10.13 -12.61
C TYR A 160 6.70 11.04 -13.52
N GLY A 161 7.96 10.69 -13.72
CA GLY A 161 8.94 11.39 -14.52
C GLY A 161 10.19 10.54 -14.63
N PRO A 162 11.23 11.01 -15.34
CA PRO A 162 12.47 10.25 -15.50
C PRO A 162 13.11 10.00 -14.14
N SER A 163 13.73 8.82 -13.99
CA SER A 163 14.65 8.54 -12.88
C SER A 163 16.09 8.80 -13.33
N GLY A 164 17.06 8.68 -12.41
CA GLY A 164 18.47 8.70 -12.78
C GLY A 164 18.90 7.48 -13.62
N ASP A 165 18.08 6.46 -13.72
CA ASP A 165 18.38 5.20 -14.41
C ASP A 165 17.51 4.96 -15.66
N GLU A 166 16.33 5.57 -15.74
CA GLU A 166 15.39 5.43 -16.86
C GLU A 166 14.83 6.79 -17.28
N LYS A 167 14.75 7.03 -18.60
CA LYS A 167 13.99 8.18 -19.16
C LYS A 167 12.51 7.96 -18.96
N ALA A 168 11.73 9.05 -18.92
CA ALA A 168 10.27 8.95 -19.01
C ALA A 168 9.92 8.30 -20.35
N GLY A 169 9.13 7.24 -20.33
CA GLY A 169 8.59 6.60 -21.52
C GLY A 169 7.43 7.39 -22.10
#